data_f0168b330d9d2836c9c772c31e9e5fa4
#
_entry.id   f0168b330d9d2836c9c772c31e9e5fa4
#
_cell.length_a   1.000
_cell.length_b   1.000
_cell.length_c   1.000
_cell.angle_alpha   90.00
_cell.angle_beta   90.00
_cell.angle_gamma   90.00
#
_symmetry.space_group_name_H-M   'P 1'
#
loop_
_entity.id
_entity.type
_entity.pdbx_description
1 polymer ?
#
loop_
_entity_poly.entity_id
_entity_poly.type
_entity_poly.pdbx_seq_one_letter_code
_entity_poly.pdbx_strand_id
1 'polypeptide(L)'
;MDKRFLMGSMGIAVGEKITRLTEYAMKRKLPLIIFAECLGISKSFDEALYKAFEGAGIRLPKHKQIIMTLADKDKQDGIDIAQRFEALGYKIYASRGTAKVLKENGVHAIQVNKIGQEAPTLLDLILEHKIDLVIDTPENGIERAKDGFLIRRYAIETGVHCLTSLDTAHALISSLEHAFNNQELSIVDIAKIDNRGNN
;
A
#
# COMPACT_ATOMS: atom_id res chain seq x y z
N MET A 1 -16.71 4.67 14.53
CA MET A 1 -16.79 5.85 13.64
C MET A 1 -18.13 5.80 12.93
N ASP A 2 -18.94 6.86 12.99
CA ASP A 2 -20.28 6.82 12.41
C ASP A 2 -20.19 6.98 10.88
N LYS A 3 -20.51 5.91 10.14
CA LYS A 3 -20.46 5.87 8.67
C LYS A 3 -21.30 6.96 7.98
N ARG A 4 -22.21 7.61 8.69
CA ARG A 4 -23.06 8.67 8.16
C ARG A 4 -22.33 9.98 7.89
N PHE A 5 -21.09 10.15 8.43
CA PHE A 5 -20.25 11.34 8.23
C PHE A 5 -19.23 11.21 7.11
N LEU A 6 -19.19 10.06 6.42
CA LEU A 6 -18.14 9.72 5.45
C LEU A 6 -18.47 10.07 3.99
N MET A 7 -19.63 10.68 3.74
CA MET A 7 -20.04 11.08 2.38
C MET A 7 -19.61 12.53 2.10
N GLY A 8 -18.33 12.75 1.83
CA GLY A 8 -17.85 13.91 1.10
C GLY A 8 -17.48 15.19 1.87
N SER A 9 -17.67 15.28 3.17
CA SER A 9 -17.12 16.37 3.99
C SER A 9 -16.84 15.90 5.41
N MET A 10 -15.64 16.18 5.92
CA MET A 10 -15.37 16.01 7.34
C MET A 10 -16.25 16.97 8.13
N GLY A 11 -17.18 16.46 8.92
CA GLY A 11 -17.94 17.30 9.85
C GLY A 11 -16.98 17.97 10.85
N ILE A 12 -17.35 19.16 11.34
CA ILE A 12 -16.55 19.98 12.28
C ILE A 12 -16.05 19.14 13.47
N ALA A 13 -16.88 18.27 14.03
CA ALA A 13 -16.52 17.41 15.15
C ALA A 13 -15.43 16.36 14.80
N VAL A 14 -15.39 15.86 13.56
CA VAL A 14 -14.37 14.93 13.09
C VAL A 14 -13.06 15.68 12.84
N GLY A 15 -13.13 16.86 12.20
CA GLY A 15 -11.98 17.73 11.98
C GLY A 15 -11.32 18.12 13.31
N GLU A 16 -12.11 18.50 14.32
CA GLU A 16 -11.59 18.85 15.64
C GLU A 16 -10.89 17.66 16.34
N LYS A 17 -11.46 16.46 16.25
CA LYS A 17 -10.81 15.24 16.77
C LYS A 17 -9.50 14.95 16.08
N ILE A 18 -9.43 15.08 14.75
CA ILE A 18 -8.19 14.89 13.98
C ILE A 18 -7.15 15.91 14.43
N THR A 19 -7.51 17.18 14.56
CA THR A 19 -6.60 18.25 15.01
C THR A 19 -6.04 17.93 16.39
N ARG A 20 -6.89 17.55 17.37
CA ARG A 20 -6.44 17.17 18.72
C ARG A 20 -5.51 15.96 18.72
N LEU A 21 -5.79 14.95 17.89
CA LEU A 21 -4.95 13.77 17.76
C LEU A 21 -3.59 14.12 17.12
N THR A 22 -3.60 15.01 16.13
CA THR A 22 -2.37 15.49 15.49
C THR A 22 -1.50 16.27 16.48
N GLU A 23 -2.08 17.21 17.22
CA GLU A 23 -1.38 17.97 18.26
C GLU A 23 -0.79 17.06 19.35
N TYR A 24 -1.56 16.05 19.77
CA TYR A 24 -1.10 15.06 20.73
C TYR A 24 0.09 14.27 20.21
N ALA A 25 -0.01 13.73 18.99
CA ALA A 25 1.06 12.95 18.37
C ALA A 25 2.33 13.80 18.20
N MET A 26 2.20 15.05 17.77
CA MET A 26 3.32 15.98 17.65
C MET A 26 3.99 16.25 19.00
N LYS A 27 3.23 16.58 20.05
CA LYS A 27 3.76 16.81 21.41
C LYS A 27 4.53 15.62 21.98
N ARG A 28 4.09 14.40 21.64
CA ARG A 28 4.68 13.15 22.13
C ARG A 28 5.70 12.53 21.17
N LYS A 29 5.95 13.17 20.03
CA LYS A 29 6.80 12.60 18.95
C LYS A 29 6.36 11.19 18.53
N LEU A 30 5.05 10.96 18.50
CA LEU A 30 4.47 9.69 18.06
C LEU A 30 4.21 9.75 16.55
N PRO A 31 4.48 8.67 15.79
CA PRO A 31 4.04 8.60 14.41
C PRO A 31 2.51 8.66 14.34
N LEU A 32 2.01 9.58 13.54
CA LEU A 32 0.60 9.70 13.21
C LEU A 32 0.46 9.68 11.70
N ILE A 33 -0.30 8.73 11.20
CA ILE A 33 -0.57 8.59 9.78
C ILE A 33 -2.07 8.76 9.57
N ILE A 34 -2.41 9.68 8.70
CA ILE A 34 -3.77 9.87 8.21
C ILE A 34 -3.80 9.30 6.79
N PHE A 35 -4.53 8.20 6.60
CA PHE A 35 -4.69 7.58 5.29
C PHE A 35 -6.15 7.67 4.89
N ALA A 36 -6.43 8.47 3.87
CA ALA A 36 -7.80 8.83 3.50
C ALA A 36 -8.56 9.35 4.73
N GLU A 37 -9.57 8.66 5.17
CA GLU A 37 -10.37 9.02 6.35
C GLU A 37 -10.02 8.18 7.59
N CYS A 38 -8.90 7.46 7.56
CA CYS A 38 -8.48 6.57 8.62
C CYS A 38 -7.20 7.04 9.31
N LEU A 39 -7.13 6.78 10.62
CA LEU A 39 -6.01 7.15 11.47
C LEU A 39 -5.33 5.90 12.01
N GLY A 40 -4.01 5.83 11.84
CA GLY A 40 -3.17 4.88 12.54
C GLY A 40 -2.34 5.60 13.60
N ILE A 41 -2.49 5.23 14.87
CA ILE A 41 -1.68 5.73 15.97
C ILE A 41 -1.00 4.56 16.67
N SER A 42 0.32 4.65 16.83
CA SER A 42 1.11 3.63 17.50
C SER A 42 2.43 4.19 18.02
N LYS A 43 3.22 3.33 18.67
CA LYS A 43 4.58 3.66 19.15
C LYS A 43 5.62 3.66 18.02
N SER A 44 5.35 2.97 16.91
CA SER A 44 6.20 2.94 15.72
C SER A 44 5.46 3.44 14.49
N PHE A 45 6.22 3.93 13.50
CA PHE A 45 5.67 4.36 12.20
C PHE A 45 5.00 3.19 11.46
N ASP A 46 5.68 2.04 11.41
CA ASP A 46 5.21 0.87 10.66
C ASP A 46 3.90 0.32 11.20
N GLU A 47 3.77 0.25 12.53
CA GLU A 47 2.52 -0.18 13.18
C GLU A 47 1.39 0.85 12.96
N ALA A 48 1.69 2.15 13.04
CA ALA A 48 0.70 3.19 12.79
C ALA A 48 0.21 3.13 11.34
N LEU A 49 1.10 2.92 10.39
CA LEU A 49 0.78 2.77 8.97
C LEU A 49 -0.03 1.49 8.72
N TYR A 50 0.35 0.36 9.32
CA TYR A 50 -0.41 -0.87 9.22
C TYR A 50 -1.87 -0.69 9.68
N LYS A 51 -2.06 -0.09 10.85
CA LYS A 51 -3.40 0.23 11.38
C LYS A 51 -4.19 1.17 10.47
N ALA A 52 -3.51 2.15 9.85
CA ALA A 52 -4.15 3.06 8.92
C ALA A 52 -4.60 2.32 7.64
N PHE A 53 -3.79 1.41 7.12
CA PHE A 53 -4.17 0.55 5.99
C PHE A 53 -5.37 -0.33 6.34
N GLU A 54 -5.34 -1.03 7.47
CA GLU A 54 -6.47 -1.85 7.92
C GLU A 54 -7.74 -1.01 8.10
N GLY A 55 -7.62 0.16 8.70
CA GLY A 55 -8.72 1.09 8.87
C GLY A 55 -9.29 1.62 7.55
N ALA A 56 -8.46 1.77 6.51
CA ALA A 56 -8.86 2.12 5.16
C ALA A 56 -9.46 0.93 4.37
N GLY A 57 -9.53 -0.25 4.97
CA GLY A 57 -10.04 -1.47 4.33
C GLY A 57 -9.00 -2.20 3.48
N ILE A 58 -7.75 -1.76 3.49
CA ILE A 58 -6.64 -2.42 2.80
C ILE A 58 -6.18 -3.60 3.67
N ARG A 59 -6.78 -4.75 3.43
CA ARG A 59 -6.47 -5.99 4.15
C ARG A 59 -5.59 -6.88 3.30
N LEU A 60 -4.30 -6.88 3.59
CA LEU A 60 -3.32 -7.77 2.99
C LEU A 60 -2.81 -8.77 4.05
N PRO A 61 -2.50 -10.02 3.70
CA PRO A 61 -2.68 -10.68 2.40
C PRO A 61 -3.98 -11.48 2.32
N LYS A 62 -4.56 -11.55 1.12
CA LYS A 62 -5.69 -12.44 0.82
C LYS A 62 -5.25 -13.65 0.00
N HIS A 63 -4.50 -13.40 -1.06
CA HIS A 63 -4.00 -14.41 -2.00
C HIS A 63 -2.48 -14.51 -2.05
N LYS A 64 -1.77 -13.54 -1.48
CA LYS A 64 -0.31 -13.38 -1.57
C LYS A 64 0.17 -13.28 -3.03
N GLN A 65 -0.52 -12.51 -3.84
CA GLN A 65 -0.20 -12.29 -5.24
C GLN A 65 -0.20 -10.79 -5.55
N ILE A 66 0.89 -10.30 -6.11
CA ILE A 66 1.04 -8.89 -6.48
C ILE A 66 1.46 -8.73 -7.93
N ILE A 67 1.08 -7.61 -8.53
CA ILE A 67 1.58 -7.17 -9.83
C ILE A 67 2.58 -6.04 -9.62
N MET A 68 3.73 -6.12 -10.29
CA MET A 68 4.72 -5.05 -10.35
C MET A 68 4.98 -4.64 -11.81
N THR A 69 4.67 -3.39 -12.13
CA THR A 69 5.03 -2.77 -13.40
C THR A 69 5.77 -1.46 -13.11
N LEU A 70 7.06 -1.46 -13.37
CA LEU A 70 7.93 -0.36 -12.97
C LEU A 70 8.46 0.40 -14.18
N ALA A 71 8.43 1.72 -14.10
CA ALA A 71 9.12 2.59 -15.03
C ALA A 71 10.62 2.28 -15.06
N ASP A 72 11.28 2.51 -16.19
CA ASP A 72 12.70 2.14 -16.35
C ASP A 72 13.60 2.73 -15.26
N LYS A 73 13.33 3.96 -14.83
CA LYS A 73 14.06 4.66 -13.77
C LYS A 73 13.87 4.04 -12.38
N ASP A 74 12.75 3.36 -12.15
CA ASP A 74 12.35 2.84 -10.83
C ASP A 74 12.66 1.34 -10.67
N LYS A 75 13.10 0.65 -11.74
CA LYS A 75 13.30 -0.80 -11.72
C LYS A 75 14.39 -1.23 -10.74
N GLN A 76 15.44 -0.45 -10.63
CA GLN A 76 16.56 -0.77 -9.74
C GLN A 76 16.14 -0.66 -8.27
N ASP A 77 15.44 0.41 -7.93
CA ASP A 77 14.96 0.65 -6.56
C ASP A 77 13.82 -0.31 -6.18
N GLY A 78 13.10 -0.84 -7.17
CA GLY A 78 12.03 -1.82 -6.96
C GLY A 78 12.51 -3.22 -6.61
N ILE A 79 13.81 -3.54 -6.77
CA ILE A 79 14.36 -4.88 -6.49
C ILE A 79 14.23 -5.22 -5.00
N ASP A 80 14.64 -4.32 -4.11
CA ASP A 80 14.54 -4.52 -2.66
C ASP A 80 13.09 -4.80 -2.23
N ILE A 81 12.15 -4.00 -2.73
CA ILE A 81 10.72 -4.17 -2.45
C ILE A 81 10.25 -5.55 -2.90
N ALA A 82 10.63 -5.98 -4.10
CA ALA A 82 10.25 -7.28 -4.64
C ALA A 82 10.83 -8.44 -3.82
N GLN A 83 12.10 -8.36 -3.42
CA GLN A 83 12.75 -9.37 -2.59
C GLN A 83 12.04 -9.52 -1.24
N ARG A 84 11.65 -8.40 -0.62
CA ARG A 84 10.93 -8.38 0.66
C ARG A 84 9.52 -8.97 0.53
N PHE A 85 8.78 -8.64 -0.53
CA PHE A 85 7.49 -9.29 -0.81
C PHE A 85 7.64 -10.79 -1.02
N GLU A 86 8.66 -11.22 -1.78
CA GLU A 86 8.95 -12.63 -1.99
C GLU A 86 9.29 -13.35 -0.68
N ALA A 87 10.08 -12.72 0.20
CA ALA A 87 10.43 -13.24 1.52
C ALA A 87 9.19 -13.44 2.42
N LEU A 88 8.17 -12.60 2.28
CA LEU A 88 6.86 -12.78 2.93
C LEU A 88 5.95 -13.82 2.24
N GLY A 89 6.45 -14.48 1.20
CA GLY A 89 5.75 -15.53 0.46
C GLY A 89 4.78 -15.05 -0.61
N TYR A 90 4.93 -13.81 -1.09
CA TYR A 90 4.14 -13.29 -2.21
C TYR A 90 4.67 -13.79 -3.55
N LYS A 91 3.75 -14.13 -4.45
CA LYS A 91 4.04 -14.35 -5.87
C LYS A 91 4.02 -13.02 -6.60
N ILE A 92 5.05 -12.75 -7.38
CA ILE A 92 5.22 -11.48 -8.10
C ILE A 92 4.97 -11.72 -9.58
N TYR A 93 3.94 -11.10 -10.12
CA TYR A 93 3.69 -11.01 -11.55
C TYR A 93 4.20 -9.68 -12.07
N ALA A 94 4.87 -9.69 -13.21
CA ALA A 94 5.50 -8.47 -13.70
C ALA A 94 5.45 -8.37 -15.23
N SER A 95 5.43 -7.12 -15.73
CA SER A 95 5.63 -6.86 -17.15
C SER A 95 7.03 -7.32 -17.58
N ARG A 96 7.20 -7.63 -18.88
CA ARG A 96 8.44 -8.19 -19.44
C ARG A 96 9.71 -7.45 -18.97
N GLY A 97 9.70 -6.11 -19.03
CA GLY A 97 10.88 -5.31 -18.66
C GLY A 97 11.19 -5.38 -17.16
N THR A 98 10.15 -5.31 -16.31
CA THR A 98 10.28 -5.43 -14.86
C THR A 98 10.68 -6.86 -14.47
N ALA A 99 10.03 -7.89 -15.03
CA ALA A 99 10.35 -9.28 -14.75
C ALA A 99 11.80 -9.64 -15.10
N LYS A 100 12.33 -9.10 -16.20
CA LYS A 100 13.73 -9.31 -16.60
C LYS A 100 14.68 -8.81 -15.52
N VAL A 101 14.53 -7.55 -15.09
CA VAL A 101 15.41 -6.96 -14.07
C VAL A 101 15.29 -7.69 -12.74
N LEU A 102 14.08 -8.02 -12.31
CA LEU A 102 13.85 -8.74 -11.06
C LEU A 102 14.53 -10.13 -11.07
N LYS A 103 14.39 -10.90 -12.18
CA LYS A 103 15.04 -12.21 -12.33
C LYS A 103 16.55 -12.13 -12.33
N GLU A 104 17.12 -11.14 -13.01
CA GLU A 104 18.58 -10.90 -13.05
C GLU A 104 19.14 -10.59 -11.64
N ASN A 105 18.29 -10.15 -10.72
CA ASN A 105 18.64 -9.86 -9.33
C ASN A 105 18.08 -10.90 -8.32
N GLY A 106 17.78 -12.12 -8.80
CA GLY A 106 17.45 -13.26 -7.94
C GLY A 106 16.00 -13.34 -7.46
N VAL A 107 15.10 -12.49 -7.94
CA VAL A 107 13.66 -12.53 -7.59
C VAL A 107 12.91 -13.45 -8.56
N HIS A 108 12.07 -14.36 -8.04
CA HIS A 108 11.25 -15.27 -8.85
C HIS A 108 9.99 -14.57 -9.41
N ALA A 109 10.21 -13.57 -10.25
CA ALA A 109 9.10 -12.86 -10.89
C ALA A 109 8.51 -13.66 -12.07
N ILE A 110 7.19 -13.76 -12.13
CA ILE A 110 6.45 -14.40 -13.22
C ILE A 110 6.18 -13.34 -14.28
N GLN A 111 6.77 -13.51 -15.47
CA GLN A 111 6.51 -12.60 -16.57
C GLN A 111 5.10 -12.83 -17.10
N VAL A 112 4.36 -11.73 -17.30
CA VAL A 112 3.01 -11.73 -17.87
C VAL A 112 2.96 -10.83 -19.09
N ASN A 113 2.13 -11.18 -20.05
CA ASN A 113 1.97 -10.44 -21.29
C ASN A 113 1.34 -9.06 -21.08
N LYS A 114 1.63 -8.14 -21.98
CA LYS A 114 1.01 -6.81 -21.99
C LYS A 114 -0.45 -6.88 -22.40
N ILE A 115 -1.20 -5.85 -22.05
CA ILE A 115 -2.57 -5.66 -22.50
C ILE A 115 -2.61 -5.65 -24.03
N GLY A 116 -3.58 -6.40 -24.61
CA GLY A 116 -3.71 -6.55 -26.06
C GLY A 116 -2.83 -7.63 -26.70
N GLN A 117 -2.08 -8.38 -25.91
CA GLN A 117 -1.37 -9.59 -26.34
C GLN A 117 -2.15 -10.86 -25.96
N GLU A 118 -1.61 -12.03 -26.29
CA GLU A 118 -2.19 -13.32 -25.94
C GLU A 118 -2.31 -13.50 -24.41
N ALA A 119 -3.45 -14.01 -23.95
CA ALA A 119 -3.70 -14.26 -22.52
C ALA A 119 -2.73 -15.35 -21.97
N PRO A 120 -2.37 -15.31 -20.66
CA PRO A 120 -2.82 -14.33 -19.67
C PRO A 120 -2.06 -13.00 -19.73
N THR A 121 -2.79 -11.91 -19.65
CA THR A 121 -2.26 -10.55 -19.52
C THR A 121 -2.34 -10.06 -18.07
N LEU A 122 -1.67 -8.95 -17.76
CA LEU A 122 -1.79 -8.31 -16.45
C LEU A 122 -3.23 -7.94 -16.11
N LEU A 123 -4.02 -7.57 -17.12
CA LEU A 123 -5.43 -7.24 -16.95
C LEU A 123 -6.28 -8.47 -16.58
N ASP A 124 -6.03 -9.61 -17.23
CA ASP A 124 -6.75 -10.84 -16.92
C ASP A 124 -6.55 -11.25 -15.46
N LEU A 125 -5.31 -11.13 -14.94
CA LEU A 125 -5.02 -11.42 -13.54
C LEU A 125 -5.79 -10.52 -12.55
N ILE A 126 -5.95 -9.24 -12.89
CA ILE A 126 -6.72 -8.29 -12.07
C ILE A 126 -8.21 -8.68 -12.08
N LEU A 127 -8.76 -8.97 -13.27
CA LEU A 127 -10.16 -9.33 -13.46
C LEU A 127 -10.53 -10.68 -12.81
N GLU A 128 -9.58 -11.59 -12.67
CA GLU A 128 -9.76 -12.86 -11.96
C GLU A 128 -9.81 -12.71 -10.42
N HIS A 129 -9.67 -11.50 -9.90
CA HIS A 129 -9.69 -11.21 -8.45
C HIS A 129 -8.68 -12.02 -7.62
N LYS A 130 -7.55 -12.41 -8.23
CA LYS A 130 -6.49 -13.18 -7.56
C LYS A 130 -5.34 -12.30 -7.06
N ILE A 131 -5.35 -11.01 -7.41
CA ILE A 131 -4.31 -10.06 -7.08
C ILE A 131 -4.72 -9.24 -5.85
N ASP A 132 -3.82 -9.13 -4.89
CA ASP A 132 -4.03 -8.34 -3.68
C ASP A 132 -3.59 -6.89 -3.84
N LEU A 133 -2.54 -6.67 -4.65
CA LEU A 133 -1.89 -5.37 -4.78
C LEU A 133 -1.30 -5.19 -6.16
N VAL A 134 -1.43 -4.00 -6.70
CA VAL A 134 -0.72 -3.53 -7.89
C VAL A 134 0.28 -2.45 -7.49
N ILE A 135 1.53 -2.58 -7.92
CA ILE A 135 2.56 -1.55 -7.84
C ILE A 135 2.89 -1.15 -9.27
N ASP A 136 2.40 0.03 -9.69
CA ASP A 136 2.52 0.53 -11.06
C ASP A 136 3.12 1.94 -11.04
N THR A 137 4.43 2.06 -11.26
CA THR A 137 5.06 3.37 -11.31
C THR A 137 4.91 4.00 -12.70
N PRO A 138 4.47 5.28 -12.77
CA PRO A 138 4.16 5.92 -14.04
C PRO A 138 5.39 6.12 -14.90
N GLU A 139 5.26 5.77 -16.19
CA GLU A 139 6.30 5.97 -17.19
C GLU A 139 5.94 7.10 -18.15
N ASN A 140 6.94 7.82 -18.62
CA ASN A 140 6.78 8.86 -19.62
C ASN A 140 6.63 8.22 -21.02
N GLY A 141 5.65 8.67 -21.79
CA GLY A 141 5.37 8.20 -23.15
C GLY A 141 3.92 7.78 -23.37
N ILE A 142 3.35 8.15 -24.52
CA ILE A 142 1.90 8.04 -24.78
C ILE A 142 1.40 6.58 -24.76
N GLU A 143 2.15 5.64 -25.33
CA GLU A 143 1.71 4.23 -25.39
C GLU A 143 1.88 3.49 -24.07
N ARG A 144 3.01 3.72 -23.38
CA ARG A 144 3.28 3.10 -22.05
C ARG A 144 2.36 3.67 -20.98
N ALA A 145 2.02 4.95 -21.09
CA ALA A 145 1.04 5.60 -20.21
C ALA A 145 -0.36 5.00 -20.34
N LYS A 146 -0.75 4.49 -21.55
CA LYS A 146 -2.04 3.84 -21.76
C LYS A 146 -2.17 2.52 -20.99
N ASP A 147 -1.16 1.65 -21.06
CA ASP A 147 -1.19 0.37 -20.35
C ASP A 147 -1.26 0.59 -18.83
N GLY A 148 -0.42 1.47 -18.28
CA GLY A 148 -0.46 1.84 -16.87
C GLY A 148 -1.80 2.48 -16.46
N PHE A 149 -2.38 3.32 -17.30
CA PHE A 149 -3.71 3.89 -17.04
C PHE A 149 -4.78 2.79 -16.95
N LEU A 150 -4.79 1.84 -17.88
CA LEU A 150 -5.74 0.73 -17.86
C LEU A 150 -5.54 -0.16 -16.63
N ILE A 151 -4.31 -0.52 -16.30
CA ILE A 151 -4.00 -1.31 -15.09
C ILE A 151 -4.56 -0.63 -13.84
N ARG A 152 -4.26 0.66 -13.63
CA ARG A 152 -4.75 1.42 -12.47
C ARG A 152 -6.26 1.54 -12.45
N ARG A 153 -6.88 1.80 -13.60
CA ARG A 153 -8.34 1.91 -13.73
C ARG A 153 -9.02 0.60 -13.34
N TYR A 154 -8.60 -0.52 -13.93
CA TYR A 154 -9.19 -1.82 -13.62
C TYR A 154 -8.88 -2.30 -12.20
N ALA A 155 -7.72 -1.99 -11.66
CA ALA A 155 -7.44 -2.24 -10.25
C ALA A 155 -8.47 -1.56 -9.34
N ILE A 156 -8.77 -0.28 -9.59
CA ILE A 156 -9.77 0.47 -8.83
C ILE A 156 -11.18 -0.11 -9.03
N GLU A 157 -11.57 -0.40 -10.26
CA GLU A 157 -12.90 -0.95 -10.60
C GLU A 157 -13.13 -2.34 -9.97
N THR A 158 -12.08 -3.13 -9.80
CA THR A 158 -12.14 -4.46 -9.17
C THR A 158 -11.87 -4.46 -7.65
N GLY A 159 -11.59 -3.29 -7.08
CA GLY A 159 -11.28 -3.15 -5.66
C GLY A 159 -9.87 -3.63 -5.28
N VAL A 160 -8.98 -3.81 -6.26
CA VAL A 160 -7.56 -4.12 -6.02
C VAL A 160 -6.82 -2.81 -5.73
N HIS A 161 -6.05 -2.80 -4.64
CA HIS A 161 -5.27 -1.61 -4.26
C HIS A 161 -4.12 -1.37 -5.24
N CYS A 162 -3.90 -0.11 -5.61
CA CYS A 162 -2.87 0.27 -6.55
C CYS A 162 -1.96 1.35 -5.95
N LEU A 163 -0.67 1.08 -5.89
CA LEU A 163 0.38 2.03 -5.48
C LEU A 163 1.13 2.52 -6.71
N THR A 164 1.35 3.83 -6.77
CA THR A 164 2.03 4.48 -7.89
C THR A 164 3.39 5.09 -7.51
N SER A 165 3.85 4.86 -6.29
CA SER A 165 5.13 5.31 -5.75
C SER A 165 5.85 4.17 -5.05
N LEU A 166 7.16 4.04 -5.28
CA LEU A 166 8.00 3.08 -4.57
C LEU A 166 8.14 3.44 -3.09
N ASP A 167 8.13 4.73 -2.72
CA ASP A 167 8.16 5.13 -1.31
C ASP A 167 6.96 4.58 -0.54
N THR A 168 5.77 4.66 -1.15
CA THR A 168 4.56 4.10 -0.55
C THR A 168 4.61 2.57 -0.50
N ALA A 169 5.14 1.93 -1.54
CA ALA A 169 5.31 0.47 -1.56
C ALA A 169 6.33 0.00 -0.51
N HIS A 170 7.43 0.74 -0.34
CA HIS A 170 8.44 0.49 0.68
C HIS A 170 7.85 0.64 2.09
N ALA A 171 7.09 1.69 2.33
CA ALA A 171 6.42 1.90 3.61
C ALA A 171 5.39 0.79 3.91
N LEU A 172 4.64 0.35 2.88
CA LEU A 172 3.69 -0.76 3.02
C LEU A 172 4.40 -2.07 3.38
N ILE A 173 5.46 -2.45 2.66
CA ILE A 173 6.16 -3.71 2.95
C ILE A 173 6.80 -3.69 4.34
N SER A 174 7.37 -2.56 4.78
CA SER A 174 7.89 -2.40 6.14
C SER A 174 6.80 -2.60 7.19
N SER A 175 5.61 -2.06 6.95
CA SER A 175 4.45 -2.22 7.84
C SER A 175 3.96 -3.67 7.90
N LEU A 176 3.98 -4.37 6.77
CA LEU A 176 3.61 -5.79 6.70
C LEU A 176 4.63 -6.67 7.44
N GLU A 177 5.92 -6.45 7.23
CA GLU A 177 6.98 -7.16 7.96
C GLU A 177 6.85 -6.96 9.47
N HIS A 178 6.57 -5.72 9.90
CA HIS A 178 6.33 -5.42 11.30
C HIS A 178 5.13 -6.22 11.85
N ALA A 179 4.00 -6.25 11.12
CA ALA A 179 2.81 -6.97 11.52
C ALA A 179 3.01 -8.49 11.54
N PHE A 180 3.78 -9.05 10.59
CA PHE A 180 4.08 -10.48 10.55
C PHE A 180 5.05 -10.92 11.65
N ASN A 181 6.00 -10.05 12.03
CA ASN A 181 7.00 -10.34 13.06
C ASN A 181 6.47 -10.11 14.47
N ASN A 182 5.53 -9.17 14.66
CA ASN A 182 4.95 -8.83 15.95
C ASN A 182 3.49 -9.31 15.98
N GLN A 183 3.25 -10.42 16.65
CA GLN A 183 1.91 -11.02 16.76
C GLN A 183 0.91 -10.17 17.57
N GLU A 184 1.39 -9.17 18.33
CA GLU A 184 0.55 -8.28 19.12
C GLU A 184 0.72 -6.84 18.69
N LEU A 185 -0.35 -6.28 18.10
CA LEU A 185 -0.43 -4.85 17.84
C LEU A 185 -0.63 -4.10 19.16
N SER A 186 0.12 -3.04 19.39
CA SER A 186 -0.03 -2.23 20.60
C SER A 186 -1.39 -1.52 20.59
N ILE A 187 -2.13 -1.64 21.70
CA ILE A 187 -3.39 -0.90 21.87
C ILE A 187 -3.03 0.45 22.52
N VAL A 188 -3.30 1.53 21.79
CA VAL A 188 -3.24 2.89 22.35
C VAL A 188 -4.65 3.28 22.79
N ASP A 189 -4.89 3.26 24.09
CA ASP A 189 -6.15 3.72 24.65
C ASP A 189 -6.21 5.25 24.61
N ILE A 190 -6.94 5.76 23.64
CA ILE A 190 -7.09 7.22 23.42
C ILE A 190 -7.78 7.90 24.61
N ALA A 191 -8.61 7.18 25.37
CA ALA A 191 -9.29 7.72 26.55
C ALA A 191 -8.34 7.89 27.75
N LYS A 192 -7.27 7.10 27.81
CA LYS A 192 -6.21 7.17 28.83
C LYS A 192 -5.03 8.04 28.41
N ILE A 193 -5.14 8.75 27.31
CA ILE A 193 -4.19 9.76 26.90
C ILE A 193 -4.29 10.94 27.88
N ASP A 194 -3.57 10.81 28.97
CA ASP A 194 -3.55 11.77 30.06
C ASP A 194 -3.01 13.12 29.57
N ASN A 195 -3.72 14.20 29.87
CA ASN A 195 -3.29 15.59 29.63
C ASN A 195 -2.10 15.99 30.56
N ARG A 196 -1.45 15.07 31.22
CA ARG A 196 -0.28 15.32 32.06
C ARG A 196 0.97 15.52 31.21
N GLY A 197 1.02 16.66 30.58
CA GLY A 197 2.19 17.18 29.88
C GLY A 197 2.55 18.56 30.42
N ASN A 198 2.57 18.71 31.74
CA ASN A 198 3.24 19.81 32.41
C ASN A 198 4.24 19.16 33.40
N ASN A 199 5.46 19.05 32.93
CA ASN A 199 6.70 19.37 33.67
C ASN A 199 7.84 19.32 32.66
#